data_726dd021f0b0cab56f254eca5387ffef
#
_entry.id   726dd021f0b0cab56f254eca5387ffef
#
_cell.length_a   1.000
_cell.length_b   1.000
_cell.length_c   1.000
_cell.angle_alpha   90.00
_cell.angle_beta   90.00
_cell.angle_gamma   90.00
#
_symmetry.space_group_name_H-M   'P 1'
#
loop_
_entity.id
_entity.type
_entity.pdbx_description
1 polymer ?
#
loop_
_entity_poly.entity_id
_entity_poly.type
_entity_poly.pdbx_seq_one_letter_code
_entity_poly.pdbx_strand_id
1 'polypeptide(L)'
;MHLFELIRSFFFFAGYMSSGNKSFKRPLSAKEERLYIQKCIAGDESAREVLIEHNMRLVAHIAKKYGQSGVEMEDLISIGTIGLIKGINTFSPEKSNQLAIYIARCIENAILSQMRLWWRTNLPRAEKNPNGVFWHRFPRIFISFVPLRTAM
;
A
#
# COMPACT_ATOMS: atom_id res chain seq x y z
N MET A 1 12.91 -19.29 4.73
CA MET A 1 13.93 -18.23 4.81
C MET A 1 13.37 -16.83 4.45
N HIS A 2 12.26 -16.70 3.75
CA HIS A 2 11.70 -15.39 3.36
C HIS A 2 11.04 -14.57 4.49
N LEU A 3 10.55 -15.22 5.55
CA LEU A 3 9.89 -14.54 6.67
C LEU A 3 10.90 -13.69 7.50
N PHE A 4 12.11 -14.16 7.65
CA PHE A 4 13.17 -13.47 8.39
C PHE A 4 13.64 -12.18 7.67
N GLU A 5 13.71 -12.21 6.36
CA GLU A 5 14.03 -11.02 5.55
C GLU A 5 12.90 -9.98 5.60
N LEU A 6 11.63 -10.41 5.61
CA LEU A 6 10.49 -9.51 5.81
C LEU A 6 10.52 -8.85 7.19
N ILE A 7 10.82 -9.60 8.24
CA ILE A 7 10.94 -9.08 9.61
C ILE A 7 12.12 -8.11 9.73
N ARG A 8 13.26 -8.41 9.12
CA ARG A 8 14.44 -7.54 9.10
C ARG A 8 14.16 -6.23 8.36
N SER A 9 13.49 -6.30 7.22
CA SER A 9 13.04 -5.12 6.45
C SER A 9 12.05 -4.27 7.24
N PHE A 10 11.16 -4.90 7.99
CA PHE A 10 10.19 -4.22 8.85
C PHE A 10 10.87 -3.49 10.02
N PHE A 11 11.83 -4.12 10.70
CA PHE A 11 12.59 -3.48 11.78
C PHE A 11 13.51 -2.36 11.27
N PHE A 12 14.11 -2.52 10.11
CA PHE A 12 14.89 -1.46 9.47
C PHE A 12 14.01 -0.26 9.10
N PHE A 13 12.79 -0.52 8.63
CA PHE A 13 11.82 0.50 8.29
C PHE A 13 11.25 1.21 9.52
N ALA A 14 10.91 0.49 10.58
CA ALA A 14 10.44 1.08 11.84
C ALA A 14 11.52 1.98 12.48
N GLY A 15 12.79 1.55 12.47
CA GLY A 15 13.91 2.37 12.90
C GLY A 15 14.16 3.60 12.01
N TYR A 16 13.89 3.50 10.72
CA TYR A 16 13.99 4.60 9.77
C TYR A 16 12.94 5.68 9.99
N MET A 17 11.70 5.28 10.31
CA MET A 17 10.59 6.20 10.60
C MET A 17 10.73 6.88 11.97
N SER A 18 11.31 6.19 12.95
CA SER A 18 11.54 6.75 14.31
C SER A 18 12.66 7.79 14.36
N SER A 19 13.55 7.82 13.36
CA SER A 19 14.62 8.83 13.26
C SER A 19 14.08 10.08 12.58
N GLY A 20 13.40 10.94 13.33
CA GLY A 20 12.84 12.20 12.86
C GLY A 20 13.85 13.00 12.01
N ASN A 21 13.46 13.37 10.81
CA ASN A 21 14.14 14.24 9.84
C ASN A 21 14.87 13.58 8.66
N LYS A 22 14.65 12.31 8.32
CA LYS A 22 15.12 11.80 7.04
C LYS A 22 14.03 11.90 5.99
N SER A 23 14.16 12.89 5.13
CA SER A 23 13.35 13.05 3.93
C SER A 23 13.35 11.76 3.11
N PHE A 24 12.18 11.30 2.67
CA PHE A 24 12.06 10.18 1.73
C PHE A 24 13.00 10.38 0.53
N LYS A 25 13.55 9.29 0.01
CA LYS A 25 14.35 9.38 -1.21
C LYS A 25 13.53 10.02 -2.34
N ARG A 26 14.21 10.79 -3.15
CA ARG A 26 13.61 11.47 -4.30
C ARG A 26 13.12 10.40 -5.32
N PRO A 27 11.98 10.60 -5.99
CA PRO A 27 11.52 9.70 -7.03
C PRO A 27 12.59 9.45 -8.11
N LEU A 28 12.64 8.25 -8.64
CA LEU A 28 13.49 7.91 -9.78
C LEU A 28 13.03 8.67 -11.02
N SER A 29 13.97 9.01 -11.89
CA SER A 29 13.62 9.47 -13.23
C SER A 29 12.99 8.33 -14.04
N ALA A 30 12.19 8.65 -15.05
CA ALA A 30 11.55 7.65 -15.90
C ALA A 30 12.55 6.68 -16.57
N LYS A 31 13.78 7.12 -16.82
CA LYS A 31 14.85 6.29 -17.38
C LYS A 31 15.40 5.31 -16.36
N GLU A 32 15.67 5.80 -15.14
CA GLU A 32 16.14 4.96 -14.02
C GLU A 32 15.08 3.94 -13.60
N GLU A 33 13.82 4.37 -13.49
CA GLU A 33 12.71 3.50 -13.16
C GLU A 33 12.60 2.31 -14.13
N ARG A 34 12.66 2.56 -15.43
CA ARG A 34 12.66 1.49 -16.46
C ARG A 34 13.84 0.54 -16.30
N LEU A 35 15.03 1.07 -16.02
CA LEU A 35 16.23 0.26 -15.83
C LEU A 35 16.08 -0.67 -14.61
N TYR A 36 15.62 -0.12 -13.48
CA TYR A 36 15.41 -0.93 -12.26
C TYR A 36 14.27 -1.93 -12.40
N ILE A 37 13.21 -1.61 -13.14
CA ILE A 37 12.15 -2.57 -13.47
C ILE A 37 12.73 -3.76 -14.27
N GLN A 38 13.53 -3.51 -15.29
CA GLN A 38 14.15 -4.58 -16.09
C GLN A 38 15.06 -5.47 -15.25
N LYS A 39 15.88 -4.89 -14.37
CA LYS A 39 16.74 -5.63 -13.45
C LYS A 39 15.93 -6.44 -12.45
N CYS A 40 14.85 -5.88 -11.91
CA CYS A 40 13.95 -6.57 -10.98
C CYS A 40 13.28 -7.79 -11.65
N ILE A 41 12.85 -7.67 -12.91
CA ILE A 41 12.29 -8.78 -13.70
C ILE A 41 13.36 -9.87 -13.95
N ALA A 42 14.62 -9.45 -14.11
CA ALA A 42 15.76 -10.38 -14.24
C ALA A 42 16.15 -11.06 -12.91
N GLY A 43 15.48 -10.75 -11.80
CA GLY A 43 15.71 -11.36 -10.49
C GLY A 43 16.70 -10.63 -9.60
N ASP A 44 17.09 -9.39 -9.92
CA ASP A 44 17.98 -8.58 -9.10
C ASP A 44 17.25 -8.03 -7.86
N GLU A 45 17.58 -8.60 -6.70
CA GLU A 45 17.02 -8.18 -5.40
C GLU A 45 17.42 -6.73 -5.04
N SER A 46 18.63 -6.30 -5.39
CA SER A 46 19.08 -4.94 -5.08
C SER A 46 18.28 -3.90 -5.87
N ALA A 47 17.94 -4.21 -7.11
CA ALA A 47 17.07 -3.37 -7.93
C ALA A 47 15.65 -3.26 -7.34
N ARG A 48 15.14 -4.36 -6.75
CA ARG A 48 13.85 -4.37 -6.04
C ARG A 48 13.87 -3.46 -4.81
N GLU A 49 14.92 -3.53 -3.99
CA GLU A 49 15.08 -2.66 -2.82
C GLU A 49 15.09 -1.19 -3.23
N VAL A 50 15.81 -0.83 -4.27
CA VAL A 50 15.82 0.54 -4.81
C VAL A 50 14.42 0.99 -5.22
N LEU A 51 13.66 0.16 -5.95
CA LEU A 51 12.29 0.48 -6.33
C LEU A 51 11.38 0.70 -5.11
N ILE A 52 11.52 -0.13 -4.07
CA ILE A 52 10.75 0.01 -2.83
C ILE A 52 11.09 1.34 -2.15
N GLU A 53 12.36 1.60 -1.88
CA GLU A 53 12.81 2.79 -1.16
C GLU A 53 12.36 4.10 -1.83
N HIS A 54 12.51 4.20 -3.15
CA HIS A 54 12.16 5.40 -3.90
C HIS A 54 10.64 5.62 -4.05
N ASN A 55 9.82 4.58 -3.79
CA ASN A 55 8.36 4.66 -3.83
C ASN A 55 7.71 4.75 -2.43
N MET A 56 8.48 4.75 -1.34
CA MET A 56 7.94 4.87 0.03
C MET A 56 7.16 6.17 0.26
N ARG A 57 7.55 7.26 -0.40
CA ARG A 57 6.80 8.52 -0.36
C ARG A 57 5.36 8.37 -0.86
N LEU A 58 5.14 7.52 -1.87
CA LEU A 58 3.80 7.23 -2.39
C LEU A 58 2.95 6.50 -1.34
N VAL A 59 3.55 5.57 -0.58
CA VAL A 59 2.87 4.89 0.54
C VAL A 59 2.37 5.91 1.56
N ALA A 60 3.24 6.79 2.04
CA ALA A 60 2.89 7.83 3.02
C ALA A 60 1.79 8.77 2.49
N HIS A 61 1.86 9.14 1.20
CA HIS A 61 0.85 9.99 0.56
C HIS A 61 -0.53 9.31 0.52
N ILE A 62 -0.57 8.03 0.18
CA ILE A 62 -1.83 7.27 0.13
C ILE A 62 -2.36 7.01 1.55
N ALA A 63 -1.51 6.58 2.49
CA ALA A 63 -1.90 6.34 3.88
C ALA A 63 -2.54 7.59 4.53
N LYS A 64 -2.02 8.78 4.23
CA LYS A 64 -2.56 10.05 4.73
C LYS A 64 -4.04 10.28 4.37
N LYS A 65 -4.52 9.76 3.23
CA LYS A 65 -5.94 9.85 2.85
C LYS A 65 -6.85 9.12 3.84
N TYR A 66 -6.31 8.11 4.53
CA TYR A 66 -7.04 7.24 5.45
C TYR A 66 -6.76 7.56 6.92
N GLY A 67 -6.01 8.61 7.23
CA GLY A 67 -5.60 8.98 8.59
C GLY A 67 -6.75 9.30 9.55
N GLN A 68 -7.97 9.58 9.04
CA GLN A 68 -9.16 9.81 9.85
C GLN A 68 -10.03 8.54 10.04
N SER A 69 -9.52 7.39 9.68
CA SER A 69 -10.28 6.13 9.69
C SER A 69 -10.40 5.47 11.06
N GLY A 70 -9.70 5.99 12.09
CA GLY A 70 -9.58 5.35 13.40
C GLY A 70 -8.46 4.30 13.49
N VAL A 71 -7.75 4.06 12.39
CA VAL A 71 -6.54 3.22 12.35
C VAL A 71 -5.32 4.13 12.49
N GLU A 72 -4.33 3.71 13.27
CA GLU A 72 -3.12 4.49 13.48
C GLU A 72 -2.34 4.70 12.17
N MET A 73 -1.70 5.85 12.02
CA MET A 73 -0.96 6.20 10.80
C MET A 73 0.18 5.22 10.52
N GLU A 74 0.84 4.75 11.56
CA GLU A 74 1.94 3.78 11.47
C GLU A 74 1.47 2.44 10.92
N ASP A 75 0.29 1.98 11.35
CA ASP A 75 -0.35 0.78 10.82
C ASP A 75 -0.72 0.94 9.34
N LEU A 76 -1.31 2.07 8.97
CA LEU A 76 -1.64 2.37 7.58
C LEU A 76 -0.41 2.37 6.67
N ILE A 77 0.71 2.94 7.14
CA ILE A 77 1.98 2.94 6.41
C ILE A 77 2.54 1.52 6.30
N SER A 78 2.50 0.74 7.39
CA SER A 78 2.98 -0.65 7.40
C SER A 78 2.19 -1.51 6.41
N ILE A 79 0.87 -1.43 6.43
CA ILE A 79 -0.02 -2.13 5.50
C ILE A 79 0.23 -1.66 4.06
N GLY A 80 0.34 -0.36 3.85
CA GLY A 80 0.65 0.24 2.55
C GLY A 80 1.99 -0.24 1.99
N THR A 81 3.00 -0.42 2.85
CA THR A 81 4.31 -0.95 2.46
C THR A 81 4.21 -2.39 1.97
N ILE A 82 3.41 -3.22 2.63
CA ILE A 82 3.14 -4.59 2.15
C ILE A 82 2.48 -4.53 0.76
N GLY A 83 1.54 -3.61 0.55
CA GLY A 83 0.91 -3.36 -0.74
C GLY A 83 1.90 -2.94 -1.83
N LEU A 84 2.85 -2.05 -1.49
CA LEU A 84 3.93 -1.61 -2.37
C LEU A 84 4.82 -2.79 -2.80
N ILE A 85 5.34 -3.57 -1.83
CA ILE A 85 6.20 -4.73 -2.09
C ILE A 85 5.47 -5.72 -3.00
N LYS A 86 4.21 -6.03 -2.71
CA LYS A 86 3.38 -6.91 -3.52
C LYS A 86 3.18 -6.36 -4.93
N GLY A 87 2.95 -5.05 -5.05
CA GLY A 87 2.82 -4.38 -6.34
C GLY A 87 4.09 -4.48 -7.18
N ILE A 88 5.27 -4.21 -6.61
CA ILE A 88 6.54 -4.34 -7.32
C ILE A 88 6.78 -5.77 -7.79
N ASN A 89 6.50 -6.77 -6.94
CA ASN A 89 6.71 -8.18 -7.25
C ASN A 89 5.77 -8.71 -8.36
N THR A 90 4.60 -8.11 -8.52
CA THR A 90 3.58 -8.56 -9.49
C THR A 90 3.47 -7.65 -10.71
N PHE A 91 4.28 -6.60 -10.76
CA PHE A 91 4.27 -5.67 -11.89
C PHE A 91 4.76 -6.33 -13.18
N SER A 92 3.99 -6.13 -14.25
CA SER A 92 4.37 -6.55 -15.61
C SER A 92 4.25 -5.35 -16.55
N PRO A 93 5.34 -4.94 -17.21
CA PRO A 93 5.33 -3.84 -18.18
C PRO A 93 4.38 -4.08 -19.37
N GLU A 94 4.10 -5.34 -19.68
CA GLU A 94 3.19 -5.74 -20.77
C GLU A 94 1.73 -5.37 -20.44
N LYS A 95 1.37 -5.40 -19.15
CA LYS A 95 0.00 -5.18 -18.67
C LYS A 95 -0.25 -3.74 -18.23
N SER A 96 0.80 -3.00 -17.90
CA SER A 96 0.69 -1.62 -17.42
C SER A 96 1.91 -0.81 -17.83
N ASN A 97 1.68 0.35 -18.44
CA ASN A 97 2.74 1.24 -18.89
C ASN A 97 3.33 2.12 -17.78
N GLN A 98 2.71 2.16 -16.59
CA GLN A 98 3.12 3.06 -15.51
C GLN A 98 3.15 2.32 -14.17
N LEU A 99 4.36 2.09 -13.66
CA LEU A 99 4.60 1.44 -12.37
C LEU A 99 3.87 2.19 -11.25
N ALA A 100 3.99 3.51 -11.17
CA ALA A 100 3.42 4.32 -10.10
C ALA A 100 1.90 4.17 -9.97
N ILE A 101 1.16 4.10 -11.08
CA ILE A 101 -0.30 3.90 -11.05
C ILE A 101 -0.64 2.49 -10.57
N TYR A 102 0.11 1.50 -11.01
CA TYR A 102 -0.12 0.12 -10.62
C TYR A 102 0.13 -0.10 -9.12
N ILE A 103 1.28 0.35 -8.61
CA ILE A 103 1.61 0.23 -7.18
C ILE A 103 0.68 1.07 -6.30
N ALA A 104 0.24 2.25 -6.76
CA ALA A 104 -0.74 3.05 -6.01
C ALA A 104 -2.04 2.27 -5.76
N ARG A 105 -2.54 1.55 -6.77
CA ARG A 105 -3.72 0.67 -6.62
C ARG A 105 -3.45 -0.51 -5.67
N CYS A 106 -2.26 -1.10 -5.74
CA CYS A 106 -1.88 -2.19 -4.83
C CYS A 106 -1.82 -1.73 -3.37
N ILE A 107 -1.23 -0.56 -3.11
CA ILE A 107 -1.16 0.07 -1.79
C ILE A 107 -2.57 0.36 -1.27
N GLU A 108 -3.39 1.01 -2.08
CA GLU A 108 -4.75 1.38 -1.72
C GLU A 108 -5.62 0.15 -1.42
N ASN A 109 -5.54 -0.88 -2.26
CA ASN A 109 -6.24 -2.14 -2.06
C ASN A 109 -5.80 -2.85 -0.76
N ALA A 110 -4.51 -2.83 -0.43
CA ALA A 110 -4.00 -3.42 0.81
C ALA A 110 -4.58 -2.70 2.03
N ILE A 111 -4.53 -1.36 2.05
CA ILE A 111 -5.09 -0.54 3.13
C ILE A 111 -6.60 -0.79 3.28
N LEU A 112 -7.36 -0.69 2.20
CA LEU A 112 -8.81 -0.89 2.22
C LEU A 112 -9.22 -2.30 2.66
N SER A 113 -8.47 -3.31 2.25
CA SER A 113 -8.72 -4.69 2.64
C SER A 113 -8.56 -4.89 4.14
N GLN A 114 -7.48 -4.34 4.70
CA GLN A 114 -7.20 -4.44 6.13
C GLN A 114 -8.17 -3.62 6.96
N MET A 115 -8.52 -2.41 6.53
CA MET A 115 -9.51 -1.58 7.19
C MET A 115 -10.87 -2.29 7.26
N ARG A 116 -11.30 -3.00 6.21
CA ARG A 116 -12.55 -3.79 6.22
C ARG A 116 -12.51 -4.87 7.29
N LEU A 117 -11.38 -5.55 7.48
CA LEU A 117 -11.21 -6.54 8.56
C LEU A 117 -11.28 -5.88 9.93
N TRP A 118 -10.54 -4.78 10.10
CA TRP A 118 -10.48 -4.05 11.36
C TRP A 118 -11.88 -3.56 11.80
N TRP A 119 -12.67 -2.99 10.90
CA TRP A 119 -14.02 -2.55 11.21
C TRP A 119 -14.97 -3.71 11.53
N ARG A 120 -14.82 -4.82 10.84
CA ARG A 120 -15.63 -6.02 11.12
C ARG A 120 -15.41 -6.51 12.54
N THR A 121 -14.22 -6.37 13.08
CA THR A 121 -13.86 -6.83 14.43
C THR A 121 -14.15 -5.79 15.51
N ASN A 122 -13.90 -4.51 15.23
CA ASN A 122 -13.90 -3.47 16.26
C ASN A 122 -15.18 -2.61 16.34
N LEU A 123 -16.02 -2.62 15.31
CA LEU A 123 -17.28 -1.87 15.36
C LEU A 123 -18.34 -2.58 16.23
N PRO A 124 -19.06 -1.83 17.10
CA PRO A 124 -20.22 -2.34 17.82
C PRO A 124 -21.26 -2.92 16.87
N ARG A 125 -22.01 -3.93 17.35
CA ARG A 125 -23.01 -4.64 16.54
C ARG A 125 -24.07 -3.72 15.92
N ALA A 126 -24.41 -2.61 16.62
CA ALA A 126 -25.38 -1.62 16.17
C ALA A 126 -24.90 -0.82 14.93
N GLU A 127 -23.58 -0.60 14.79
CA GLU A 127 -23.00 0.15 13.68
C GLU A 127 -22.65 -0.74 12.46
N LYS A 128 -22.79 -2.07 12.61
CA LYS A 128 -22.57 -3.04 11.52
C LYS A 128 -23.72 -3.10 10.51
N ASN A 129 -24.74 -2.25 10.65
CA ASN A 129 -25.85 -2.21 9.71
C ASN A 129 -25.37 -1.66 8.35
N PRO A 130 -25.45 -2.45 7.26
CA PRO A 130 -25.00 -2.03 5.92
C PRO A 130 -25.79 -0.84 5.36
N ASN A 131 -26.97 -0.54 5.91
CA ASN A 131 -27.82 0.61 5.53
C ASN A 131 -27.65 1.80 6.49
N GLY A 132 -26.78 1.71 7.49
CA GLY A 132 -26.50 2.78 8.44
C GLY A 132 -25.66 3.90 7.81
N VAL A 133 -25.82 5.10 8.33
CA VAL A 133 -25.26 6.40 7.91
C VAL A 133 -23.73 6.45 7.80
N PHE A 134 -23.05 5.36 8.12
CA PHE A 134 -21.58 5.25 8.16
C PHE A 134 -20.90 5.41 6.79
N TRP A 135 -21.57 5.00 5.71
CA TRP A 135 -21.03 5.05 4.34
C TRP A 135 -20.84 6.47 3.80
N HIS A 136 -21.52 7.48 4.36
CA HIS A 136 -21.39 8.87 3.94
C HIS A 136 -20.09 9.54 4.42
N ARG A 137 -19.37 8.93 5.37
CA ARG A 137 -18.11 9.47 5.90
C ARG A 137 -16.89 9.05 5.08
N PHE A 138 -17.07 8.14 4.12
CA PHE A 138 -15.99 7.70 3.22
C PHE A 138 -15.96 8.48 1.92
N PRO A 139 -14.76 8.78 1.37
CA PRO A 139 -14.62 9.37 0.05
C PRO A 139 -15.39 8.52 -0.98
N ARG A 140 -16.09 9.17 -1.91
CA ARG A 140 -16.89 8.57 -2.99
C ARG A 140 -16.18 7.48 -3.83
N ILE A 141 -14.87 7.36 -3.67
CA ILE A 141 -14.01 6.35 -4.31
C ILE A 141 -14.36 4.92 -3.85
N PHE A 142 -14.99 4.75 -2.66
CA PHE A 142 -15.34 3.44 -2.13
C PHE A 142 -16.54 2.79 -2.83
N ILE A 143 -17.45 3.59 -3.39
CA ILE A 143 -18.71 3.10 -3.99
C ILE A 143 -18.46 2.47 -5.36
N SER A 144 -17.40 2.86 -6.06
CA SER A 144 -17.12 2.40 -7.44
C SER A 144 -16.43 1.04 -7.53
N PHE A 145 -16.03 0.44 -6.40
CA PHE A 145 -15.23 -0.80 -6.39
C PHE A 145 -15.83 -1.95 -5.57
N VAL A 146 -17.11 -1.88 -5.27
CA VAL A 146 -17.84 -3.08 -4.78
C VAL A 146 -18.31 -3.85 -6.01
N PRO A 147 -17.68 -4.96 -6.41
CA PRO A 147 -18.32 -5.85 -7.34
C PRO A 147 -19.56 -6.40 -6.62
N LEU A 148 -20.74 -5.98 -7.07
CA LEU A 148 -21.99 -6.67 -6.79
C LEU A 148 -21.85 -8.10 -7.34
N ARG A 149 -21.25 -8.98 -6.55
CA ARG A 149 -21.36 -10.40 -6.76
C ARG A 149 -22.74 -10.80 -6.24
N THR A 150 -23.74 -10.59 -7.10
CA THR A 150 -25.09 -11.10 -6.98
C THR A 150 -25.03 -12.56 -6.58
N ALA A 151 -25.72 -12.87 -5.49
CA ALA A 151 -26.11 -14.20 -5.13
C ALA A 151 -26.88 -14.88 -6.28
N MET A 152 -26.48 -16.08 -6.61
CA MET A 152 -27.35 -17.19 -6.97
C MET A 152 -27.08 -18.30 -6.02
#